data_b3529623ebd9fe7e4cbf7b0a492661b8
#
_entry.id   b3529623ebd9fe7e4cbf7b0a492661b8
#
_cell.length_a   1.000
_cell.length_b   1.000
_cell.length_c   1.000
_cell.angle_alpha   90.00
_cell.angle_beta   90.00
_cell.angle_gamma   90.00
#
_symmetry.space_group_name_H-M   'P 1'
#
loop_
_entity.id
_entity.type
_entity.pdbx_description
1 polymer ?
#
loop_
_entity_poly.entity_id
_entity_poly.type
_entity_poly.pdbx_seq_one_letter_code
_entity_poly.pdbx_strand_id
1 'polypeptide(L)'
;LRVSGIATLPSYQGFVNTKLTTPTEGMIVEAGQSGSVSGEVVVSTGQTISVSTGATTGQGGIQSLKVYETFMPPVGGTADRPTDVKPGMVYYNKDFKTIEFWDGNFWKQVDNTTRSGRGLIMGGNPGSAHVSNINSIQIPTKGNSVLFGDLSLARSEGTGASNDIRGLCMGGYAPGQGSGGRVNNMDYVTIASSGTAADFGDLTDHMNGNDCGCSSSTRAMRGGGYEPGGVHNIIDYVEIMTLGNALDFGDMSNGDYYGKMGASSPTRAVWAGGADDPKSSQDHLLSTITFVTIASKGNSTDIGDITEKRAVGAGLSNNIRAIWCGGYGAPNSHRLKTLDYFTMASTGNAQDFGELSKGGGYR
;
A
#
# COMPACT_ATOMS: atom_id res chain seq x y z
N LEU A 1 -21.76 -2.91 56.47
CA LEU A 1 -21.23 -1.59 56.85
C LEU A 1 -21.71 -0.58 55.83
N ARG A 2 -22.58 0.39 56.22
CA ARG A 2 -22.90 1.53 55.35
C ARG A 2 -21.90 2.63 55.74
N VAL A 3 -20.95 2.88 54.83
CA VAL A 3 -20.05 4.01 54.96
C VAL A 3 -20.59 5.12 54.09
N SER A 4 -21.15 6.16 54.68
CA SER A 4 -21.50 7.42 54.01
C SER A 4 -20.37 8.42 54.29
N GLY A 5 -19.48 8.61 53.34
CA GLY A 5 -18.34 9.51 53.43
C GLY A 5 -17.03 8.83 53.08
N ILE A 6 -15.96 9.61 53.01
CA ILE A 6 -14.62 9.10 52.75
C ILE A 6 -14.16 8.28 53.97
N ALA A 7 -14.11 6.96 53.89
CA ALA A 7 -13.48 6.13 54.91
C ALA A 7 -12.01 5.91 54.50
N THR A 8 -11.11 6.58 55.14
CA THR A 8 -9.69 6.24 55.11
C THR A 8 -9.48 5.13 56.13
N LEU A 9 -9.45 3.88 55.68
CA LEU A 9 -9.05 2.75 56.49
C LEU A 9 -7.56 2.54 56.34
N PRO A 10 -6.78 2.45 57.44
CA PRO A 10 -5.32 2.28 57.37
C PRO A 10 -4.87 0.95 56.74
N SER A 11 -5.70 -0.04 56.71
CA SER A 11 -5.56 -1.23 55.85
C SER A 11 -6.89 -2.00 55.82
N TYR A 12 -7.30 -2.47 54.64
CA TYR A 12 -8.39 -3.41 54.49
C TYR A 12 -7.80 -4.70 53.91
N GLN A 13 -7.81 -5.76 54.71
CA GLN A 13 -7.53 -7.10 54.24
C GLN A 13 -8.83 -7.86 54.18
N GLY A 14 -9.40 -8.03 52.97
CA GLY A 14 -10.63 -8.78 52.75
C GLY A 14 -11.01 -8.86 51.28
N PHE A 15 -11.81 -9.84 50.94
CA PHE A 15 -12.39 -9.92 49.59
C PHE A 15 -13.64 -9.02 49.49
N VAL A 16 -13.66 -8.14 48.54
CA VAL A 16 -14.87 -7.41 48.18
C VAL A 16 -15.64 -8.25 47.16
N ASN A 17 -16.71 -8.89 47.64
CA ASN A 17 -17.55 -9.78 46.84
C ASN A 17 -18.86 -9.09 46.42
N THR A 18 -18.80 -7.79 46.09
CA THR A 18 -19.95 -6.99 45.68
C THR A 18 -19.56 -6.03 44.59
N LYS A 19 -20.54 -5.68 43.75
CA LYS A 19 -20.41 -4.65 42.73
C LYS A 19 -20.02 -3.33 43.39
N LEU A 20 -18.79 -2.84 43.12
CA LEU A 20 -18.34 -1.51 43.54
C LEU A 20 -18.85 -0.50 42.53
N THR A 21 -19.79 0.35 42.96
CA THR A 21 -20.10 1.58 42.24
C THR A 21 -19.14 2.66 42.71
N THR A 22 -18.35 3.19 41.79
CA THR A 22 -17.43 4.28 42.10
C THR A 22 -18.18 5.52 42.56
N PRO A 23 -17.74 6.15 43.67
CA PRO A 23 -18.24 7.49 44.02
C PRO A 23 -17.78 8.53 43.00
N THR A 24 -18.30 9.73 43.07
CA THR A 24 -18.08 10.83 42.14
C THR A 24 -16.60 11.19 41.91
N GLU A 25 -15.68 10.76 42.79
CA GLU A 25 -14.25 11.07 42.76
C GLU A 25 -13.38 9.93 42.24
N GLY A 26 -13.94 8.78 41.84
CA GLY A 26 -13.21 7.63 41.33
C GLY A 26 -12.68 6.72 42.45
N MET A 27 -12.04 5.62 42.07
CA MET A 27 -11.34 4.68 42.94
C MET A 27 -9.83 4.86 42.81
N ILE A 28 -9.17 5.13 43.93
CA ILE A 28 -7.71 5.28 43.99
C ILE A 28 -7.13 4.03 44.68
N VAL A 29 -6.23 3.34 43.99
CA VAL A 29 -5.41 2.27 44.56
C VAL A 29 -3.98 2.79 44.69
N GLU A 30 -3.50 2.95 45.92
CA GLU A 30 -2.16 3.45 46.15
C GLU A 30 -1.09 2.38 45.98
N ALA A 31 0.14 2.82 45.68
CA ALA A 31 1.30 1.93 45.50
C ALA A 31 1.61 1.11 46.79
N GLY A 32 1.93 -0.15 46.58
CA GLY A 32 2.23 -1.08 47.67
C GLY A 32 1.00 -1.77 48.29
N GLN A 33 -0.21 -1.47 47.82
CA GLN A 33 -1.41 -2.16 48.23
C GLN A 33 -1.75 -3.26 47.21
N SER A 34 -1.98 -4.47 47.66
CA SER A 34 -2.52 -5.54 46.86
C SER A 34 -4.00 -5.74 47.26
N GLY A 35 -4.88 -5.56 46.29
CA GLY A 35 -6.30 -5.84 46.43
C GLY A 35 -6.74 -6.81 45.33
N SER A 36 -7.48 -7.84 45.68
CA SER A 36 -8.22 -8.64 44.70
C SER A 36 -9.69 -8.32 44.80
N VAL A 37 -10.30 -8.02 43.64
CA VAL A 37 -11.74 -7.85 43.52
C VAL A 37 -12.28 -9.05 42.77
N SER A 38 -13.14 -9.84 43.42
CA SER A 38 -13.93 -10.84 42.72
C SER A 38 -15.28 -10.23 42.38
N GLY A 39 -15.50 -9.99 41.08
CA GLY A 39 -16.70 -9.35 40.59
C GLY A 39 -16.40 -8.23 39.58
N GLU A 40 -17.43 -7.49 39.22
CA GLU A 40 -17.34 -6.40 38.25
C GLU A 40 -17.06 -5.06 38.96
N VAL A 41 -16.07 -4.32 38.50
CA VAL A 41 -15.88 -2.90 38.85
C VAL A 41 -16.52 -2.06 37.75
N VAL A 42 -17.65 -1.42 38.05
CA VAL A 42 -18.33 -0.54 37.12
C VAL A 42 -17.91 0.89 37.34
N VAL A 43 -17.33 1.51 36.33
CA VAL A 43 -17.02 2.93 36.31
C VAL A 43 -18.11 3.63 35.54
N SER A 44 -18.85 4.53 36.19
CA SER A 44 -19.93 5.29 35.58
C SER A 44 -19.41 6.31 34.55
N THR A 45 -20.25 6.74 33.62
CA THR A 45 -19.89 7.73 32.61
C THR A 45 -19.30 8.98 33.26
N GLY A 46 -18.16 9.45 32.76
CA GLY A 46 -17.44 10.61 33.28
C GLY A 46 -16.54 10.33 34.49
N GLN A 47 -16.47 9.08 34.93
CA GLN A 47 -15.59 8.66 36.03
C GLN A 47 -14.30 8.01 35.51
N THR A 48 -13.23 8.12 36.26
CA THR A 48 -11.89 7.60 35.90
C THR A 48 -11.39 6.64 36.97
N ILE A 49 -10.84 5.51 36.58
CA ILE A 49 -9.96 4.72 37.45
C ILE A 49 -8.54 5.26 37.26
N SER A 50 -8.01 5.89 38.31
CA SER A 50 -6.60 6.32 38.30
C SER A 50 -5.79 5.35 39.16
N VAL A 51 -4.72 4.83 38.59
CA VAL A 51 -3.71 4.09 39.33
C VAL A 51 -2.51 5.01 39.49
N SER A 52 -2.33 5.58 40.65
CA SER A 52 -1.17 6.42 40.96
C SER A 52 -0.09 5.59 41.66
N THR A 53 1.14 5.73 41.25
CA THR A 53 2.28 5.24 42.00
C THR A 53 2.62 6.26 43.05
N GLY A 54 2.61 5.88 44.33
CA GLY A 54 2.98 6.77 45.44
C GLY A 54 4.33 7.41 45.18
N ALA A 55 4.37 8.72 45.39
CA ALA A 55 5.57 9.53 45.19
C ALA A 55 6.64 9.20 46.20
N THR A 56 7.55 8.34 45.87
CA THR A 56 8.88 8.33 46.49
C THR A 56 9.90 8.06 45.41
N THR A 57 10.65 9.11 45.08
CA THR A 57 11.90 9.10 44.36
C THR A 57 11.88 8.42 42.97
N GLY A 58 11.39 9.14 41.96
CA GLY A 58 12.12 9.19 40.71
C GLY A 58 11.74 8.23 39.60
N GLN A 59 10.76 7.34 39.75
CA GLN A 59 10.25 6.54 38.62
C GLN A 59 8.77 6.21 38.84
N GLY A 60 7.93 7.17 38.57
CA GLY A 60 6.49 6.98 38.61
C GLY A 60 5.89 6.57 37.27
N GLY A 61 5.06 5.57 37.28
CA GLY A 61 4.25 5.15 36.15
C GLY A 61 3.81 3.69 36.29
N ILE A 62 2.66 3.36 35.72
CA ILE A 62 2.27 1.96 35.54
C ILE A 62 3.28 1.36 34.55
N GLN A 63 4.13 0.47 35.00
CA GLN A 63 5.09 -0.19 34.13
C GLN A 63 4.40 -1.19 33.20
N SER A 64 3.27 -1.77 33.61
CA SER A 64 2.46 -2.65 32.74
C SER A 64 1.03 -2.80 33.26
N LEU A 65 0.07 -2.83 32.34
CA LEU A 65 -1.26 -3.33 32.58
C LEU A 65 -1.34 -4.78 32.06
N LYS A 66 -1.52 -5.74 32.96
CA LYS A 66 -1.63 -7.16 32.62
C LYS A 66 -3.10 -7.57 32.62
N VAL A 67 -3.63 -7.89 31.43
CA VAL A 67 -4.99 -8.38 31.23
C VAL A 67 -4.88 -9.83 30.81
N TYR A 68 -5.53 -10.74 31.54
CA TYR A 68 -5.38 -12.19 31.31
C TYR A 68 -6.31 -12.75 30.25
N GLU A 69 -7.41 -12.06 29.93
CA GLU A 69 -8.39 -12.53 28.93
C GLU A 69 -8.52 -11.52 27.81
N THR A 70 -9.39 -10.52 27.94
CA THR A 70 -9.69 -9.56 26.89
C THR A 70 -9.59 -8.13 27.38
N PHE A 71 -9.01 -7.26 26.55
CA PHE A 71 -9.05 -5.82 26.71
C PHE A 71 -9.82 -5.21 25.53
N MET A 72 -10.90 -4.51 25.82
CA MET A 72 -11.68 -3.78 24.82
C MET A 72 -11.41 -2.28 24.96
N PRO A 73 -10.74 -1.65 23.96
CA PRO A 73 -10.58 -0.19 23.96
C PRO A 73 -11.92 0.51 23.70
N PRO A 74 -12.01 1.83 23.89
CA PRO A 74 -13.16 2.62 23.44
C PRO A 74 -13.46 2.34 21.96
N VAL A 75 -14.74 2.25 21.60
CA VAL A 75 -15.21 1.75 20.30
C VAL A 75 -16.23 2.74 19.70
N GLY A 76 -16.05 3.14 18.44
CA GLY A 76 -17.00 4.00 17.71
C GLY A 76 -16.60 4.19 16.26
N GLY A 77 -17.33 5.01 15.53
CA GLY A 77 -16.98 5.41 14.17
C GLY A 77 -15.87 6.46 14.12
N THR A 78 -15.46 6.83 12.92
CA THR A 78 -14.43 7.85 12.69
C THR A 78 -14.84 9.22 13.28
N ALA A 79 -16.14 9.55 13.24
CA ALA A 79 -16.69 10.79 13.80
C ALA A 79 -16.76 10.78 15.33
N ASP A 80 -16.76 9.59 15.94
CA ASP A 80 -16.89 9.42 17.39
C ASP A 80 -15.53 9.35 18.11
N ARG A 81 -14.44 9.58 17.38
CA ARG A 81 -13.09 9.59 17.98
C ARG A 81 -13.00 10.61 19.12
N PRO A 82 -12.36 10.26 20.24
CA PRO A 82 -12.12 11.20 21.32
C PRO A 82 -11.44 12.48 20.83
N THR A 83 -11.86 13.63 21.36
CA THR A 83 -11.29 14.95 21.03
C THR A 83 -10.22 15.39 22.05
N ASP A 84 -10.35 14.96 23.30
CA ASP A 84 -9.29 15.16 24.33
C ASP A 84 -8.35 13.97 24.28
N VAL A 85 -7.35 14.05 23.39
CA VAL A 85 -6.45 12.94 23.09
C VAL A 85 -5.03 13.21 23.60
N LYS A 86 -4.38 12.15 24.07
CA LYS A 86 -2.96 12.15 24.47
C LYS A 86 -2.21 11.09 23.69
N PRO A 87 -0.92 11.31 23.37
CA PRO A 87 -0.10 10.31 22.69
C PRO A 87 -0.17 8.95 23.39
N GLY A 88 -0.39 7.90 22.60
CA GLY A 88 -0.55 6.52 23.10
C GLY A 88 -2.00 6.11 23.42
N MET A 89 -2.99 6.99 23.34
CA MET A 89 -4.40 6.59 23.46
C MET A 89 -4.78 5.63 22.34
N VAL A 90 -5.54 4.60 22.70
CA VAL A 90 -5.98 3.52 21.79
C VAL A 90 -7.49 3.58 21.62
N TYR A 91 -7.95 3.33 20.39
CA TYR A 91 -9.36 3.38 19.99
C TYR A 91 -9.65 2.30 18.93
N TYR A 92 -10.79 1.61 19.00
CA TYR A 92 -11.24 0.73 17.93
C TYR A 92 -12.20 1.44 17.01
N ASN A 93 -11.80 1.66 15.77
CA ASN A 93 -12.59 2.32 14.75
C ASN A 93 -13.45 1.31 13.99
N LYS A 94 -14.79 1.42 14.11
CA LYS A 94 -15.76 0.53 13.46
C LYS A 94 -15.81 0.71 11.94
N ASP A 95 -15.58 1.93 11.44
CA ASP A 95 -15.62 2.21 9.99
C ASP A 95 -14.47 1.54 9.28
N PHE A 96 -13.28 1.56 9.89
CA PHE A 96 -12.08 0.93 9.36
C PHE A 96 -11.85 -0.50 9.90
N LYS A 97 -12.63 -0.94 10.91
CA LYS A 97 -12.51 -2.25 11.56
C LYS A 97 -11.10 -2.55 12.08
N THR A 98 -10.46 -1.54 12.64
CA THR A 98 -9.07 -1.61 13.11
C THR A 98 -8.88 -0.87 14.42
N ILE A 99 -7.83 -1.25 15.16
CA ILE A 99 -7.36 -0.49 16.30
C ILE A 99 -6.56 0.71 15.79
N GLU A 100 -6.79 1.87 16.41
CA GLU A 100 -6.04 3.09 16.13
C GLU A 100 -5.35 3.56 17.42
N PHE A 101 -4.23 4.28 17.27
CA PHE A 101 -3.60 5.00 18.37
C PHE A 101 -3.31 6.44 17.98
N TRP A 102 -3.33 7.33 18.97
CA TRP A 102 -2.97 8.74 18.78
C TRP A 102 -1.45 8.90 18.92
N ASP A 103 -0.78 9.41 17.88
CA ASP A 103 0.68 9.60 17.89
C ASP A 103 1.13 10.97 18.45
N GLY A 104 0.17 11.83 18.81
CA GLY A 104 0.38 13.21 19.23
C GLY A 104 -0.12 14.23 18.22
N ASN A 105 -0.25 13.85 16.95
CA ASN A 105 -0.71 14.71 15.86
C ASN A 105 -1.90 14.10 15.10
N PHE A 106 -1.91 12.78 14.91
CA PHE A 106 -2.92 12.08 14.11
C PHE A 106 -3.26 10.71 14.69
N TRP A 107 -4.48 10.26 14.44
CA TRP A 107 -4.87 8.87 14.63
C TRP A 107 -4.18 7.98 13.61
N LYS A 108 -3.37 7.05 14.08
CA LYS A 108 -2.68 6.03 13.29
C LYS A 108 -3.35 4.70 13.48
N GLN A 109 -3.55 3.96 12.39
CA GLN A 109 -4.06 2.59 12.47
C GLN A 109 -2.97 1.62 12.93
N VAL A 110 -3.34 0.70 13.82
CA VAL A 110 -2.52 -0.46 14.11
C VAL A 110 -2.82 -1.48 13.03
N ASP A 111 -2.02 -1.47 11.99
CA ASP A 111 -2.10 -2.46 10.93
C ASP A 111 -1.30 -3.70 11.35
N ASN A 112 -1.94 -4.88 11.32
CA ASN A 112 -1.28 -6.15 11.55
C ASN A 112 -0.61 -6.69 10.27
N THR A 113 -0.77 -6.00 9.15
CA THR A 113 0.04 -6.26 7.98
C THR A 113 1.42 -5.67 8.21
N THR A 114 2.45 -6.47 8.05
CA THR A 114 3.85 -6.05 8.09
C THR A 114 4.20 -5.04 6.99
N ARG A 115 3.23 -4.72 6.15
CA ARG A 115 3.31 -3.73 5.07
C ARG A 115 2.99 -2.35 5.61
N SER A 116 3.84 -1.41 5.36
CA SER A 116 3.70 -0.02 5.81
C SER A 116 2.44 0.69 5.28
N GLY A 117 1.68 0.06 4.38
CA GLY A 117 0.54 0.68 3.68
C GLY A 117 0.91 1.96 2.95
N ARG A 118 2.17 2.16 2.61
CA ARG A 118 2.68 3.34 1.93
C ARG A 118 2.67 3.12 0.42
N GLY A 119 2.02 4.01 -0.32
CA GLY A 119 2.15 4.11 -1.77
C GLY A 119 3.22 5.14 -2.13
N LEU A 120 4.01 4.86 -3.16
CA LEU A 120 5.00 5.77 -3.72
C LEU A 120 4.61 6.16 -5.14
N ILE A 121 4.71 7.44 -5.45
CA ILE A 121 4.48 8.02 -6.78
C ILE A 121 5.80 8.66 -7.19
N MET A 122 6.41 8.14 -8.24
CA MET A 122 7.79 8.44 -8.61
C MET A 122 7.87 9.15 -9.96
N GLY A 123 8.46 10.34 -9.99
CA GLY A 123 8.62 11.13 -11.20
C GLY A 123 7.30 11.62 -11.79
N GLY A 124 7.31 11.86 -13.10
CA GLY A 124 6.14 12.29 -13.87
C GLY A 124 6.40 13.52 -14.70
N ASN A 125 5.36 13.95 -15.44
CA ASN A 125 5.38 15.17 -16.24
C ASN A 125 4.14 16.02 -15.92
N PRO A 126 4.26 17.08 -15.10
CA PRO A 126 3.13 17.95 -14.77
C PRO A 126 2.77 18.96 -15.89
N GLY A 127 3.36 18.83 -17.08
CA GLY A 127 3.02 19.61 -18.26
C GLY A 127 4.10 20.56 -18.77
N SER A 128 5.03 20.99 -17.93
CA SER A 128 6.10 21.94 -18.32
C SER A 128 7.50 21.31 -18.38
N ALA A 129 7.76 20.35 -17.48
CA ALA A 129 9.03 19.65 -17.40
C ALA A 129 8.84 18.32 -16.68
N HIS A 130 9.74 17.38 -16.93
CA HIS A 130 9.79 16.13 -16.16
C HIS A 130 10.33 16.42 -14.76
N VAL A 131 9.83 15.69 -13.76
CA VAL A 131 10.23 15.88 -12.37
C VAL A 131 10.88 14.62 -11.80
N SER A 132 11.77 14.82 -10.82
CA SER A 132 12.42 13.74 -10.07
C SER A 132 11.67 13.37 -8.79
N ASN A 133 10.72 14.19 -8.35
CA ASN A 133 10.06 14.02 -7.06
C ASN A 133 9.48 12.63 -6.86
N ILE A 134 9.72 12.08 -5.68
CA ILE A 134 9.02 10.92 -5.15
C ILE A 134 8.06 11.42 -4.08
N ASN A 135 6.79 11.14 -4.26
CA ASN A 135 5.75 11.44 -3.29
C ASN A 135 5.26 10.16 -2.63
N SER A 136 4.92 10.24 -1.35
CA SER A 136 4.32 9.13 -0.62
C SER A 136 2.91 9.44 -0.16
N ILE A 137 2.07 8.42 -0.16
CA ILE A 137 0.72 8.44 0.43
C ILE A 137 0.60 7.30 1.44
N GLN A 138 -0.27 7.48 2.42
CA GLN A 138 -0.67 6.38 3.31
C GLN A 138 -1.97 5.78 2.77
N ILE A 139 -1.90 4.57 2.25
CA ILE A 139 -3.05 3.88 1.63
C ILE A 139 -4.19 3.66 2.63
N PRO A 140 -3.93 3.28 3.91
CA PRO A 140 -5.01 3.06 4.89
C PRO A 140 -5.69 4.34 5.37
N THR A 141 -5.10 5.51 5.14
CA THR A 141 -5.64 6.79 5.64
C THR A 141 -5.88 7.76 4.49
N LYS A 142 -6.90 8.62 4.62
CA LYS A 142 -7.09 9.74 3.70
C LYS A 142 -6.04 10.83 3.97
N GLY A 143 -5.66 11.54 2.93
CA GLY A 143 -4.74 12.67 3.06
C GLY A 143 -4.03 13.01 1.76
N ASN A 144 -3.33 14.12 1.77
CA ASN A 144 -2.49 14.53 0.65
C ASN A 144 -1.19 13.73 0.64
N SER A 145 -0.57 13.64 -0.55
CA SER A 145 0.78 13.11 -0.65
C SER A 145 1.78 14.06 0.04
N VAL A 146 2.85 13.49 0.54
CA VAL A 146 4.00 14.23 1.09
C VAL A 146 5.25 13.90 0.31
N LEU A 147 6.16 14.86 0.19
CA LEU A 147 7.45 14.64 -0.45
C LEU A 147 8.21 13.55 0.31
N PHE A 148 8.68 12.55 -0.41
CA PHE A 148 9.46 11.44 0.11
C PHE A 148 10.96 11.62 -0.19
N GLY A 149 11.30 12.08 -1.38
CA GLY A 149 12.64 12.28 -1.90
C GLY A 149 12.64 12.52 -3.40
N ASP A 150 13.73 12.23 -4.05
CA ASP A 150 13.90 12.41 -5.50
C ASP A 150 14.48 11.16 -6.17
N LEU A 151 14.12 10.91 -7.42
CA LEU A 151 14.79 9.98 -8.31
C LEU A 151 16.19 10.51 -8.67
N SER A 152 17.09 9.65 -9.10
CA SER A 152 18.41 10.05 -9.63
C SER A 152 18.31 10.92 -10.88
N LEU A 153 17.25 10.75 -11.66
CA LEU A 153 16.98 11.43 -12.91
C LEU A 153 15.49 11.81 -13.03
N ALA A 154 15.23 13.08 -13.41
CA ALA A 154 13.87 13.55 -13.70
C ALA A 154 13.32 12.83 -14.94
N ARG A 155 12.20 12.10 -14.78
CA ARG A 155 11.62 11.29 -15.85
C ARG A 155 10.14 10.98 -15.62
N SER A 156 9.47 10.63 -16.70
CA SER A 156 8.10 10.10 -16.70
C SER A 156 8.08 8.70 -17.31
N GLU A 157 6.92 8.07 -17.34
CA GLU A 157 6.70 6.78 -18.02
C GLU A 157 7.61 5.64 -17.50
N GLY A 158 8.12 5.78 -16.28
CA GLY A 158 8.85 4.72 -15.61
C GLY A 158 7.93 3.65 -15.08
N THR A 159 8.41 2.42 -15.06
CA THR A 159 7.68 1.27 -14.54
C THR A 159 7.94 1.10 -13.05
N GLY A 160 6.88 1.10 -12.24
CA GLY A 160 6.96 0.87 -10.80
C GLY A 160 6.83 -0.60 -10.41
N ALA A 161 7.68 -1.06 -9.48
CA ALA A 161 7.56 -2.36 -8.85
C ALA A 161 8.06 -2.31 -7.40
N SER A 162 7.60 -3.19 -6.52
CA SER A 162 8.00 -3.16 -5.12
C SER A 162 7.84 -4.50 -4.41
N ASN A 163 8.57 -4.64 -3.31
CA ASN A 163 8.21 -5.55 -2.23
C ASN A 163 7.88 -4.74 -0.96
N ASP A 164 7.82 -5.41 0.19
CA ASP A 164 7.51 -4.74 1.47
C ASP A 164 8.61 -3.78 1.95
N ILE A 165 9.82 -3.84 1.38
CA ILE A 165 11.01 -3.11 1.84
C ILE A 165 11.45 -2.06 0.84
N ARG A 166 11.49 -2.41 -0.47
CA ARG A 166 11.99 -1.55 -1.54
C ARG A 166 10.92 -1.23 -2.57
N GLY A 167 10.90 0.03 -3.00
CA GLY A 167 10.20 0.48 -4.21
C GLY A 167 11.21 0.77 -5.31
N LEU A 168 10.96 0.30 -6.52
CA LEU A 168 11.78 0.50 -7.71
C LEU A 168 11.06 1.35 -8.74
N CYS A 169 11.83 2.18 -9.46
CA CYS A 169 11.40 2.86 -10.68
C CYS A 169 12.35 2.43 -11.81
N MET A 170 11.82 1.76 -12.81
CA MET A 170 12.59 1.12 -13.88
C MET A 170 12.34 1.80 -15.22
N GLY A 171 13.41 2.22 -15.90
CA GLY A 171 13.36 2.87 -17.21
C GLY A 171 12.60 4.20 -17.19
N GLY A 172 11.98 4.54 -18.31
CA GLY A 172 11.15 5.72 -18.49
C GLY A 172 11.66 6.66 -19.58
N TYR A 173 11.06 7.85 -19.60
CA TYR A 173 11.39 8.91 -20.56
C TYR A 173 11.95 10.14 -19.86
N ALA A 174 13.20 10.51 -20.22
CA ALA A 174 13.92 11.67 -19.75
C ALA A 174 14.48 12.43 -20.97
N PRO A 175 13.93 13.59 -21.36
CA PRO A 175 14.35 14.32 -22.56
C PRO A 175 15.83 14.63 -22.55
N GLY A 176 16.49 14.38 -23.69
CA GLY A 176 17.93 14.62 -23.85
C GLY A 176 18.86 13.58 -23.25
N GLN A 177 18.30 12.51 -22.68
CA GLN A 177 19.05 11.39 -22.13
C GLN A 177 18.81 10.11 -22.96
N GLY A 178 19.69 9.13 -22.78
CA GLY A 178 19.52 7.79 -23.34
C GLY A 178 19.30 7.74 -24.85
N SER A 179 18.57 6.74 -25.33
CA SER A 179 18.19 6.57 -26.73
C SER A 179 16.89 7.27 -27.04
N GLY A 180 16.97 8.44 -27.69
CA GLY A 180 15.78 9.26 -28.01
C GLY A 180 14.96 9.70 -26.79
N GLY A 181 15.62 9.93 -25.66
CA GLY A 181 14.99 10.28 -24.40
C GLY A 181 14.58 9.07 -23.54
N ARG A 182 14.70 7.85 -24.03
CA ARG A 182 14.42 6.65 -23.24
C ARG A 182 15.64 6.25 -22.46
N VAL A 183 15.42 5.81 -21.23
CA VAL A 183 16.50 5.46 -20.32
C VAL A 183 16.33 4.02 -19.82
N ASN A 184 17.45 3.40 -19.49
CA ASN A 184 17.48 2.06 -18.90
C ASN A 184 17.72 2.08 -17.40
N ASN A 185 17.97 3.25 -16.79
CA ASN A 185 18.24 3.40 -15.37
C ASN A 185 17.15 2.78 -14.51
N MET A 186 17.54 2.10 -13.46
CA MET A 186 16.67 1.64 -12.39
C MET A 186 17.06 2.33 -11.08
N ASP A 187 16.11 2.97 -10.46
CA ASP A 187 16.28 3.57 -9.14
C ASP A 187 15.52 2.78 -8.08
N TYR A 188 16.03 2.79 -6.85
CA TYR A 188 15.28 2.23 -5.72
C TYR A 188 15.28 3.12 -4.50
N VAL A 189 14.27 2.94 -3.68
CA VAL A 189 14.16 3.55 -2.34
C VAL A 189 13.79 2.48 -1.31
N THR A 190 14.19 2.71 -0.06
CA THR A 190 13.69 1.93 1.08
C THR A 190 12.36 2.56 1.52
N ILE A 191 11.25 1.80 1.45
CA ILE A 191 9.89 2.33 1.68
C ILE A 191 9.70 2.89 3.09
N ALA A 192 10.38 2.33 4.09
CA ALA A 192 10.26 2.75 5.48
C ALA A 192 10.90 4.12 5.77
N SER A 193 11.92 4.53 4.99
CA SER A 193 12.68 5.76 5.21
C SER A 193 12.58 6.69 4.01
N SER A 194 12.24 7.96 4.24
CA SER A 194 12.30 8.99 3.19
C SER A 194 13.74 9.27 2.79
N GLY A 195 13.94 9.68 1.54
CA GLY A 195 15.26 10.03 1.01
C GLY A 195 15.30 9.93 -0.51
N THR A 196 16.41 10.40 -1.08
CA THR A 196 16.69 10.30 -2.51
C THR A 196 16.92 8.85 -2.90
N ALA A 197 16.42 8.46 -4.07
CA ALA A 197 16.63 7.13 -4.61
C ALA A 197 18.11 6.89 -4.90
N ALA A 198 18.53 5.67 -4.72
CA ALA A 198 19.85 5.21 -5.10
C ALA A 198 19.76 4.40 -6.41
N ASP A 199 20.85 4.40 -7.12
CA ASP A 199 21.02 3.57 -8.31
C ASP A 199 20.89 2.09 -7.95
N PHE A 200 20.07 1.38 -8.72
CA PHE A 200 19.89 -0.06 -8.59
C PHE A 200 20.71 -0.83 -9.63
N GLY A 201 20.86 -0.28 -10.82
CA GLY A 201 21.44 -0.87 -12.03
C GLY A 201 20.63 -0.49 -13.27
N ASP A 202 20.78 -1.21 -14.36
CA ASP A 202 20.16 -0.91 -15.65
C ASP A 202 19.26 -2.05 -16.14
N LEU A 203 18.20 -1.70 -16.88
CA LEU A 203 17.46 -2.63 -17.74
C LEU A 203 18.31 -3.17 -18.86
N THR A 204 17.89 -4.25 -19.48
CA THR A 204 18.60 -4.83 -20.65
C THR A 204 18.59 -3.89 -21.84
N ASP A 205 17.60 -2.98 -21.95
CA ASP A 205 17.50 -1.99 -23.02
C ASP A 205 16.87 -0.67 -22.57
N HIS A 206 17.02 0.39 -23.40
CA HIS A 206 16.47 1.72 -23.18
C HIS A 206 15.00 1.76 -23.55
N MET A 207 14.13 1.72 -22.58
CA MET A 207 12.69 1.60 -22.82
C MET A 207 11.85 2.59 -22.02
N ASN A 208 10.82 3.10 -22.68
CA ASN A 208 9.67 3.69 -21.99
C ASN A 208 8.41 2.97 -22.45
N GLY A 209 7.30 3.24 -21.86
CA GLY A 209 6.10 2.70 -22.43
C GLY A 209 4.86 2.66 -21.61
N ASN A 210 4.71 3.40 -20.55
CA ASN A 210 3.49 3.35 -19.73
C ASN A 210 3.09 1.91 -19.31
N ASP A 211 4.06 1.02 -19.24
CA ASP A 211 3.85 -0.37 -18.88
C ASP A 211 3.87 -0.50 -17.36
N CYS A 212 2.99 -1.31 -16.84
CA CYS A 212 2.96 -1.58 -15.41
C CYS A 212 3.92 -2.70 -15.05
N GLY A 213 4.70 -2.47 -13.99
CA GLY A 213 5.54 -3.49 -13.40
C GLY A 213 4.72 -4.54 -12.65
N CYS A 214 5.30 -5.71 -12.58
CA CYS A 214 4.81 -6.81 -11.76
C CYS A 214 5.87 -7.18 -10.73
N SER A 215 5.47 -7.63 -9.56
CA SER A 215 6.43 -8.04 -8.55
C SER A 215 5.92 -9.16 -7.63
N SER A 216 6.87 -9.86 -7.06
CA SER A 216 6.65 -10.71 -5.88
C SER A 216 7.43 -10.13 -4.70
N SER A 217 7.52 -10.86 -3.60
CA SER A 217 8.38 -10.47 -2.48
C SER A 217 9.88 -10.44 -2.83
N THR A 218 10.31 -11.12 -3.89
CA THR A 218 11.71 -11.27 -4.27
C THR A 218 12.07 -10.63 -5.60
N ARG A 219 11.19 -10.68 -6.59
CA ARG A 219 11.45 -10.24 -7.97
C ARG A 219 10.57 -9.07 -8.38
N ALA A 220 11.18 -8.10 -9.06
CA ALA A 220 10.50 -7.10 -9.85
C ALA A 220 10.66 -7.43 -11.33
N MET A 221 9.60 -7.24 -12.10
CA MET A 221 9.53 -7.59 -13.51
C MET A 221 8.91 -6.46 -14.31
N ARG A 222 9.35 -6.33 -15.54
CA ARG A 222 8.80 -5.43 -16.54
C ARG A 222 8.61 -6.22 -17.84
N GLY A 223 7.52 -6.01 -18.53
CA GLY A 223 7.25 -6.73 -19.78
C GLY A 223 6.84 -5.79 -20.89
N GLY A 224 7.48 -5.92 -22.06
CA GLY A 224 7.26 -5.09 -23.22
C GLY A 224 7.94 -3.74 -23.14
N GLY A 225 7.50 -2.78 -23.96
CA GLY A 225 7.98 -1.41 -23.99
C GLY A 225 8.22 -0.86 -25.38
N TYR A 226 8.57 0.42 -25.41
CA TYR A 226 8.85 1.14 -26.64
C TYR A 226 10.23 1.80 -26.62
N GLU A 227 10.99 1.61 -27.71
CA GLU A 227 12.24 2.29 -27.99
C GLU A 227 12.20 2.98 -29.37
N PRO A 228 13.22 3.75 -29.78
CA PRO A 228 13.24 4.39 -31.11
C PRO A 228 13.17 3.44 -32.29
N GLY A 229 13.50 2.16 -32.10
CA GLY A 229 13.44 1.11 -33.14
C GLY A 229 12.07 0.48 -33.30
N GLY A 230 11.20 0.62 -32.31
CA GLY A 230 9.88 -0.01 -32.28
C GLY A 230 9.44 -0.44 -30.91
N VAL A 231 8.46 -1.33 -30.84
CA VAL A 231 8.00 -1.99 -29.62
C VAL A 231 8.74 -3.31 -29.42
N HIS A 232 8.91 -3.70 -28.17
CA HIS A 232 9.65 -4.90 -27.78
C HIS A 232 8.81 -5.84 -26.96
N ASN A 233 9.11 -7.13 -27.06
CA ASN A 233 8.46 -8.20 -26.32
C ASN A 233 9.26 -8.68 -25.10
N ILE A 234 10.42 -8.10 -24.81
CA ILE A 234 11.31 -8.51 -23.73
C ILE A 234 10.64 -8.43 -22.38
N ILE A 235 10.84 -9.45 -21.57
CA ILE A 235 10.51 -9.43 -20.13
C ILE A 235 11.82 -9.34 -19.35
N ASP A 236 12.05 -8.22 -18.71
CA ASP A 236 13.15 -8.00 -17.78
C ASP A 236 12.76 -8.36 -16.36
N TYR A 237 13.73 -8.85 -15.56
CA TYR A 237 13.54 -9.02 -14.13
C TYR A 237 14.80 -8.67 -13.32
N VAL A 238 14.58 -8.32 -12.06
CA VAL A 238 15.63 -8.16 -11.05
C VAL A 238 15.23 -8.85 -9.75
N GLU A 239 16.23 -9.27 -8.98
CA GLU A 239 16.04 -9.67 -7.58
C GLU A 239 16.01 -8.39 -6.72
N ILE A 240 14.87 -8.01 -6.16
CA ILE A 240 14.64 -6.69 -5.52
C ILE A 240 15.65 -6.37 -4.41
N MET A 241 16.15 -7.38 -3.70
CA MET A 241 17.06 -7.18 -2.58
C MET A 241 18.55 -7.20 -2.98
N THR A 242 18.86 -7.51 -4.24
CA THR A 242 20.23 -7.60 -4.77
C THR A 242 20.43 -6.56 -5.86
N LEU A 243 21.34 -5.61 -5.65
CA LEU A 243 21.67 -4.60 -6.66
C LEU A 243 22.30 -5.23 -7.89
N GLY A 244 22.06 -4.64 -9.04
CA GLY A 244 22.66 -5.04 -10.31
C GLY A 244 21.69 -4.87 -11.47
N ASN A 245 22.20 -5.11 -12.67
CA ASN A 245 21.44 -4.97 -13.91
C ASN A 245 20.35 -6.04 -14.01
N ALA A 246 19.29 -5.70 -14.73
CA ALA A 246 18.22 -6.62 -15.06
C ALA A 246 18.76 -7.77 -15.93
N LEU A 247 18.08 -8.88 -15.81
CA LEU A 247 18.34 -10.09 -16.59
C LEU A 247 17.11 -10.37 -17.45
N ASP A 248 17.38 -10.90 -18.64
CA ASP A 248 16.34 -11.43 -19.48
C ASP A 248 15.61 -12.59 -18.79
N PHE A 249 14.28 -12.48 -18.74
CA PHE A 249 13.40 -13.52 -18.20
C PHE A 249 12.83 -14.39 -19.31
N GLY A 250 12.57 -13.81 -20.47
CA GLY A 250 11.93 -14.38 -21.65
C GLY A 250 11.13 -13.31 -22.39
N ASP A 251 10.24 -13.73 -23.26
CA ASP A 251 9.47 -12.86 -24.14
C ASP A 251 7.97 -12.87 -23.86
N MET A 252 7.32 -11.77 -24.15
CA MET A 252 5.86 -11.73 -24.27
C MET A 252 5.41 -12.58 -25.45
N SER A 253 4.38 -13.43 -25.25
CA SER A 253 3.75 -14.17 -26.35
C SER A 253 3.00 -13.20 -27.27
N ASN A 254 2.92 -13.51 -28.55
CA ASN A 254 2.15 -12.82 -29.58
C ASN A 254 2.68 -11.45 -30.04
N GLY A 255 3.98 -11.16 -29.89
CA GLY A 255 4.61 -10.00 -30.51
C GLY A 255 4.93 -8.83 -29.58
N ASP A 256 5.20 -7.71 -30.16
CA ASP A 256 5.68 -6.50 -29.50
C ASP A 256 4.51 -5.75 -28.82
N TYR A 257 4.76 -5.16 -27.63
CA TYR A 257 3.71 -4.57 -26.84
C TYR A 257 4.09 -3.23 -26.23
N TYR A 258 3.16 -2.30 -26.29
CA TYR A 258 3.23 -0.98 -25.67
C TYR A 258 1.98 -0.73 -24.83
N GLY A 259 2.14 -0.11 -23.64
CA GLY A 259 1.03 0.34 -22.81
C GLY A 259 0.20 -0.79 -22.20
N LYS A 260 0.83 -1.91 -21.85
CA LYS A 260 0.16 -3.01 -21.12
C LYS A 260 -0.14 -2.63 -19.69
N MET A 261 -1.20 -3.22 -19.17
CA MET A 261 -1.65 -3.06 -17.79
C MET A 261 -1.19 -4.26 -16.96
N GLY A 262 -0.21 -4.07 -16.07
CA GLY A 262 0.36 -5.14 -15.25
C GLY A 262 -0.40 -5.34 -13.93
N ALA A 263 -0.43 -6.57 -13.48
CA ALA A 263 -0.95 -7.00 -12.18
C ALA A 263 -0.17 -8.22 -11.70
N SER A 264 0.00 -8.39 -10.40
CA SER A 264 0.77 -9.52 -9.88
C SER A 264 0.19 -10.12 -8.61
N SER A 265 0.50 -11.39 -8.42
CA SER A 265 0.38 -12.13 -7.16
C SER A 265 1.77 -12.58 -6.72
N PRO A 266 1.94 -13.21 -5.56
CA PRO A 266 3.24 -13.73 -5.15
C PRO A 266 3.88 -14.72 -6.15
N THR A 267 3.08 -15.31 -7.05
CA THR A 267 3.55 -16.37 -7.96
C THR A 267 3.40 -16.04 -9.45
N ARG A 268 2.48 -15.15 -9.81
CA ARG A 268 2.18 -14.80 -11.21
C ARG A 268 2.34 -13.32 -11.47
N ALA A 269 3.00 -12.97 -12.55
CA ALA A 269 2.91 -11.68 -13.21
C ALA A 269 1.95 -11.80 -14.41
N VAL A 270 1.02 -10.87 -14.52
CA VAL A 270 -0.04 -10.89 -15.54
C VAL A 270 -0.11 -9.52 -16.21
N TRP A 271 -0.12 -9.50 -17.52
CA TRP A 271 -0.28 -8.27 -18.30
C TRP A 271 -1.49 -8.40 -19.22
N ALA A 272 -2.23 -7.30 -19.36
CA ALA A 272 -3.44 -7.27 -20.18
C ALA A 272 -3.47 -6.09 -21.15
N GLY A 273 -4.12 -6.27 -22.28
CA GLY A 273 -4.26 -5.24 -23.31
C GLY A 273 -2.93 -4.83 -23.94
N GLY A 274 -2.80 -3.54 -24.23
CA GLY A 274 -1.64 -2.99 -24.92
C GLY A 274 -1.89 -2.73 -26.39
N ALA A 275 -0.85 -2.36 -27.12
CA ALA A 275 -0.86 -2.14 -28.55
C ALA A 275 0.40 -2.74 -29.19
N ASP A 276 0.28 -3.25 -30.41
CA ASP A 276 1.40 -3.80 -31.17
C ASP A 276 2.12 -2.75 -32.06
N ASP A 277 1.60 -1.53 -32.10
CA ASP A 277 2.26 -0.35 -32.70
C ASP A 277 1.93 0.92 -31.91
N PRO A 278 2.93 1.68 -31.39
CA PRO A 278 2.71 2.92 -30.65
C PRO A 278 2.30 4.11 -31.53
N LYS A 279 2.49 4.00 -32.84
CA LYS A 279 2.16 5.06 -33.81
C LYS A 279 0.72 4.94 -34.30
N SER A 280 0.00 3.93 -33.87
CA SER A 280 -1.12 3.48 -34.65
C SER A 280 -2.47 3.95 -34.18
N SER A 281 -3.32 3.90 -35.17
CA SER A 281 -4.75 3.81 -35.09
C SER A 281 -5.21 2.62 -34.23
N GLN A 282 -6.43 2.65 -33.85
CA GLN A 282 -7.17 1.74 -33.00
C GLN A 282 -7.15 0.26 -33.40
N ASP A 283 -6.71 -0.04 -34.63
CA ASP A 283 -6.65 -1.39 -35.17
C ASP A 283 -5.58 -2.25 -34.48
N HIS A 284 -4.63 -1.59 -33.80
CA HIS A 284 -3.49 -2.21 -33.12
C HIS A 284 -3.69 -2.44 -31.60
N LEU A 285 -4.85 -2.05 -31.07
CA LEU A 285 -5.19 -2.33 -29.69
C LEU A 285 -5.46 -3.83 -29.46
N LEU A 286 -5.00 -4.33 -28.34
CA LEU A 286 -5.10 -5.72 -27.96
C LEU A 286 -6.05 -5.92 -26.78
N SER A 287 -6.61 -7.11 -26.70
CA SER A 287 -7.39 -7.59 -25.55
C SER A 287 -6.65 -8.65 -24.74
N THR A 288 -5.59 -9.19 -25.27
CA THR A 288 -4.88 -10.37 -24.76
C THR A 288 -4.45 -10.22 -23.31
N ILE A 289 -4.66 -11.27 -22.53
CA ILE A 289 -4.11 -11.44 -21.18
C ILE A 289 -2.99 -12.46 -21.24
N THR A 290 -1.79 -12.05 -20.86
CA THR A 290 -0.61 -12.94 -20.80
C THR A 290 -0.08 -13.05 -19.40
N PHE A 291 0.53 -14.18 -19.04
CA PHE A 291 1.15 -14.37 -17.72
C PHE A 291 2.48 -15.11 -17.79
N VAL A 292 3.26 -14.93 -16.73
CA VAL A 292 4.41 -15.78 -16.40
C VAL A 292 4.34 -16.23 -14.96
N THR A 293 4.97 -17.35 -14.66
CA THR A 293 5.26 -17.77 -13.28
C THR A 293 6.53 -17.09 -12.82
N ILE A 294 6.46 -16.17 -11.84
CA ILE A 294 7.58 -15.30 -11.42
C ILE A 294 8.84 -16.09 -11.01
N ALA A 295 8.66 -17.28 -10.46
CA ALA A 295 9.78 -18.10 -9.98
C ALA A 295 10.59 -18.78 -11.09
N SER A 296 10.03 -18.94 -12.29
CA SER A 296 10.65 -19.71 -13.40
C SER A 296 10.76 -18.87 -14.65
N LYS A 297 11.95 -18.72 -15.18
CA LYS A 297 12.19 -18.05 -16.46
C LYS A 297 11.45 -18.73 -17.60
N GLY A 298 11.05 -17.95 -18.58
CA GLY A 298 10.43 -18.41 -19.80
C GLY A 298 9.47 -17.37 -20.38
N ASN A 299 9.03 -17.62 -21.58
CA ASN A 299 8.10 -16.74 -22.28
C ASN A 299 6.72 -16.72 -21.63
N SER A 300 6.02 -15.64 -21.79
CA SER A 300 4.66 -15.54 -21.31
C SER A 300 3.70 -16.45 -22.09
N THR A 301 2.63 -16.82 -21.46
CA THR A 301 1.56 -17.62 -22.06
C THR A 301 0.30 -16.79 -22.15
N ASP A 302 -0.36 -16.82 -23.30
CA ASP A 302 -1.71 -16.28 -23.49
C ASP A 302 -2.72 -17.12 -22.71
N ILE A 303 -3.58 -16.45 -21.92
CA ILE A 303 -4.55 -17.12 -21.06
C ILE A 303 -5.99 -16.62 -21.25
N GLY A 304 -6.22 -15.69 -22.14
CA GLY A 304 -7.55 -15.12 -22.41
C GLY A 304 -7.52 -13.65 -22.77
N ASP A 305 -8.67 -13.00 -22.67
CA ASP A 305 -8.89 -11.62 -23.11
C ASP A 305 -9.57 -10.78 -22.03
N ILE A 306 -9.29 -9.47 -22.02
CA ILE A 306 -10.11 -8.45 -21.36
C ILE A 306 -11.38 -8.20 -22.19
N THR A 307 -12.39 -7.59 -21.55
CA THR A 307 -13.71 -7.41 -22.18
C THR A 307 -13.69 -6.46 -23.39
N GLU A 308 -12.72 -5.55 -23.44
CA GLU A 308 -12.59 -4.56 -24.52
C GLU A 308 -11.10 -4.25 -24.81
N LYS A 309 -10.74 -4.22 -26.10
CA LYS A 309 -9.38 -3.86 -26.56
C LYS A 309 -8.97 -2.49 -26.08
N ARG A 310 -7.84 -2.38 -25.39
CA ARG A 310 -7.33 -1.11 -24.87
C ARG A 310 -5.87 -1.15 -24.47
N ALA A 311 -5.28 0.03 -24.40
CA ALA A 311 -3.91 0.26 -23.94
C ALA A 311 -3.85 1.42 -22.91
N VAL A 312 -2.75 1.53 -22.19
CA VAL A 312 -2.40 2.68 -21.33
C VAL A 312 -3.44 2.94 -20.22
N GLY A 313 -3.99 1.87 -19.68
CA GLY A 313 -4.79 1.89 -18.47
C GLY A 313 -3.94 1.62 -17.22
N ALA A 314 -4.58 1.43 -16.09
CA ALA A 314 -3.94 1.07 -14.84
C ALA A 314 -4.24 -0.38 -14.45
N GLY A 315 -3.27 -1.05 -13.83
CA GLY A 315 -3.45 -2.37 -13.24
C GLY A 315 -3.33 -2.30 -11.72
N LEU A 316 -4.22 -3.00 -11.03
CA LEU A 316 -4.26 -3.17 -9.59
C LEU A 316 -4.42 -4.64 -9.26
N SER A 317 -3.86 -5.10 -8.15
CA SER A 317 -4.05 -6.49 -7.76
C SER A 317 -3.93 -6.73 -6.26
N ASN A 318 -4.48 -7.84 -5.87
CA ASN A 318 -4.16 -8.53 -4.64
C ASN A 318 -3.78 -9.99 -4.96
N ASN A 319 -3.59 -10.83 -3.95
CA ASN A 319 -3.19 -12.22 -4.16
C ASN A 319 -4.21 -13.08 -4.94
N ILE A 320 -5.45 -12.60 -5.07
CA ILE A 320 -6.57 -13.36 -5.66
C ILE A 320 -7.04 -12.76 -6.98
N ARG A 321 -7.11 -11.42 -7.08
CA ARG A 321 -7.69 -10.71 -8.22
C ARG A 321 -6.76 -9.65 -8.78
N ALA A 322 -6.73 -9.56 -10.10
CA ALA A 322 -6.31 -8.40 -10.86
C ALA A 322 -7.53 -7.57 -11.25
N ILE A 323 -7.37 -6.24 -11.30
CA ILE A 323 -8.35 -5.30 -11.83
C ILE A 323 -7.61 -4.38 -12.80
N TRP A 324 -8.14 -4.24 -14.01
CA TRP A 324 -7.64 -3.34 -15.03
C TRP A 324 -8.63 -2.21 -15.29
N CYS A 325 -8.13 -0.98 -15.22
CA CYS A 325 -8.96 0.22 -15.13
C CYS A 325 -8.73 1.17 -16.30
N GLY A 326 -9.80 1.54 -16.99
CA GLY A 326 -9.78 2.57 -18.02
C GLY A 326 -8.83 2.25 -19.17
N GLY A 327 -8.15 3.26 -19.68
CA GLY A 327 -7.26 3.18 -20.83
C GLY A 327 -7.85 3.84 -22.07
N TYR A 328 -7.14 3.72 -23.19
CA TYR A 328 -7.60 4.15 -24.51
C TYR A 328 -8.15 2.95 -25.27
N GLY A 329 -9.39 3.07 -25.77
CA GLY A 329 -10.10 2.08 -26.56
C GLY A 329 -10.41 2.54 -27.98
N ALA A 330 -10.94 1.63 -28.78
CA ALA A 330 -11.50 1.90 -30.10
C ALA A 330 -13.00 2.22 -30.02
N PRO A 331 -13.57 2.96 -30.98
CA PRO A 331 -12.93 3.81 -31.98
C PRO A 331 -12.52 5.18 -31.41
N ASN A 332 -11.64 5.89 -32.13
CA ASN A 332 -11.25 7.28 -31.84
C ASN A 332 -10.44 7.50 -30.55
N SER A 333 -9.68 6.51 -30.07
CA SER A 333 -8.83 6.62 -28.87
C SER A 333 -9.57 7.25 -27.68
N HIS A 334 -10.83 6.92 -27.51
CA HIS A 334 -11.62 7.47 -26.42
C HIS A 334 -11.18 6.86 -25.08
N ARG A 335 -11.31 7.65 -24.03
CA ARG A 335 -10.96 7.23 -22.68
C ARG A 335 -12.06 6.37 -22.10
N LEU A 336 -11.72 5.13 -21.80
CA LEU A 336 -12.64 4.14 -21.27
C LEU A 336 -12.92 4.35 -19.80
N LYS A 337 -14.10 3.90 -19.37
CA LYS A 337 -14.49 3.80 -17.97
C LYS A 337 -14.42 2.37 -17.46
N THR A 338 -14.35 1.41 -18.34
CA THR A 338 -14.44 -0.03 -18.08
C THR A 338 -13.44 -0.47 -17.02
N LEU A 339 -13.92 -1.23 -16.06
CA LEU A 339 -13.12 -1.96 -15.08
C LEU A 339 -13.32 -3.45 -15.36
N ASP A 340 -12.23 -4.15 -15.63
CA ASP A 340 -12.23 -5.60 -15.75
C ASP A 340 -11.58 -6.25 -14.54
N TYR A 341 -12.06 -7.40 -14.13
CA TYR A 341 -11.35 -8.22 -13.14
C TYR A 341 -11.00 -9.60 -13.67
N PHE A 342 -9.93 -10.14 -13.14
CA PHE A 342 -9.40 -11.46 -13.45
C PHE A 342 -8.98 -12.19 -12.18
N THR A 343 -9.29 -13.48 -12.08
CA THR A 343 -8.85 -14.31 -10.95
C THR A 343 -7.43 -14.81 -11.20
N MET A 344 -6.47 -14.37 -10.38
CA MET A 344 -5.03 -14.60 -10.59
C MET A 344 -4.63 -16.08 -10.76
N ALA A 345 -5.34 -17.01 -10.15
CA ALA A 345 -5.04 -18.44 -10.24
C ALA A 345 -5.71 -19.14 -11.42
N SER A 346 -6.60 -18.47 -12.14
CA SER A 346 -7.36 -19.07 -13.25
C SER A 346 -6.68 -18.85 -14.62
N THR A 347 -7.32 -19.39 -15.64
CA THR A 347 -7.14 -19.08 -17.06
C THR A 347 -8.51 -18.74 -17.65
N GLY A 348 -8.55 -18.06 -18.78
CA GLY A 348 -9.77 -17.61 -19.44
C GLY A 348 -9.91 -16.09 -19.46
N ASN A 349 -11.06 -15.61 -19.89
CA ASN A 349 -11.30 -14.19 -20.08
C ASN A 349 -11.56 -13.46 -18.76
N ALA A 350 -11.19 -12.19 -18.71
CA ALA A 350 -11.62 -11.28 -17.65
C ALA A 350 -13.13 -11.06 -17.70
N GLN A 351 -13.68 -10.62 -16.61
CA GLN A 351 -15.09 -10.31 -16.44
C GLN A 351 -15.26 -8.82 -16.09
N ASP A 352 -16.39 -8.27 -16.49
CA ASP A 352 -16.77 -6.91 -16.11
C ASP A 352 -16.84 -6.77 -14.58
N PHE A 353 -16.16 -5.74 -14.07
CA PHE A 353 -16.20 -5.37 -12.67
C PHE A 353 -17.10 -4.15 -12.41
N GLY A 354 -17.29 -3.32 -13.43
CA GLY A 354 -18.04 -2.07 -13.36
C GLY A 354 -17.36 -0.92 -14.10
N GLU A 355 -17.64 0.32 -13.68
CA GLU A 355 -17.15 1.51 -14.37
C GLU A 355 -16.49 2.53 -13.45
N LEU A 356 -15.51 3.24 -13.98
CA LEU A 356 -14.98 4.49 -13.40
C LEU A 356 -16.02 5.61 -13.53
N SER A 357 -16.11 6.51 -12.58
CA SER A 357 -16.96 7.70 -12.65
C SER A 357 -16.63 8.59 -13.86
N LYS A 358 -15.37 8.58 -14.31
CA LYS A 358 -14.87 9.31 -15.47
C LYS A 358 -13.82 8.49 -16.22
N GLY A 359 -13.89 8.47 -17.54
CA GLY A 359 -12.89 7.80 -18.36
C GLY A 359 -11.49 8.38 -18.19
N GLY A 360 -10.49 7.52 -18.20
CA GLY A 360 -9.07 7.89 -18.03
C GLY A 360 -8.13 7.00 -18.83
N GLY A 361 -7.04 7.60 -19.30
CA GLY A 361 -5.90 6.94 -19.91
C GLY A 361 -4.63 7.72 -19.59
N TYR A 362 -3.45 7.14 -19.76
CA TYR A 362 -2.16 7.67 -19.28
C TYR A 362 -2.14 7.89 -17.76
N ARG A 363 -2.20 6.81 -16.99
CA ARG A 363 -2.22 6.87 -15.54
C ARG A 363 -1.02 6.14 -14.93
#